data_e95b327f85e21a525076141eaa7feaeb
#
_entry.id   e95b327f85e21a525076141eaa7feaeb
#
_cell.length_a   1.000
_cell.length_b   1.000
_cell.length_c   1.000
_cell.angle_alpha   90.00
_cell.angle_beta   90.00
_cell.angle_gamma   90.00
#
_symmetry.space_group_name_H-M   'P 1'
#
loop_
_entity.id
_entity.type
_entity.pdbx_description
1 polymer ?
#
loop_
_entity_poly.entity_id
_entity_poly.type
_entity_poly.pdbx_seq_one_letter_code
_entity_poly.pdbx_strand_id
1 'polypeptide(L)'
;ISEFPSKFLSQASSGMGTAEAYDYFGDAVSSGDFDADGYDDLVVGVPRENIGSSADAGIVQVIPGGPDGIRSADEQSISQSGPVPGGPEAGDRFGAAVAAGDFNRDGFDDLAVGVPGENSSQGYLNLIYGSGSGLDTNQSVAISQAGPVAGVAEAGDEFAASLTAGDLNGDGFDDLVLGAPGEAFGSTNNIGVLHVLSGTPGGLTTNGNYSIAQGTGSPGASEVNDRFAESLASGDINGDGLADVLVGVPGEAIGSRKAAGNAIVLYGDANSQIGTNSDWMAQGGLLPGSAETGDKVGAAVAVADMNEDGFAEAIVGSPGEAIGSRKLAGAVNVAFGSPGGVSGKAWLQQGYVLGGGSESGDQVGAFLDVGDRNGDGLADLTIGVPGEDVGSTKQAGLMHFVNGSRNGIGPSELHTQSSFAGGVEARDYFGM
;
A
#
# COMPACT_ATOMS: atom_id res chain seq x y z
N ILE A 1 19.17 7.30 23.20
CA ILE A 1 18.46 7.68 21.97
C ILE A 1 17.21 8.39 22.45
N SER A 2 17.03 9.67 22.09
CA SER A 2 15.82 10.41 22.42
C SER A 2 14.70 9.80 21.56
N GLU A 3 13.78 9.08 22.17
CA GLU A 3 12.53 8.74 21.51
C GLU A 3 11.89 10.05 21.05
N PHE A 4 11.70 10.21 19.74
CA PHE A 4 10.88 11.31 19.24
C PHE A 4 9.47 11.10 19.83
N PRO A 5 8.88 12.13 20.47
CA PRO A 5 7.55 11.96 21.05
C PRO A 5 6.57 11.61 19.91
N SER A 6 5.84 10.51 20.05
CA SER A 6 4.78 10.17 19.12
C SER A 6 3.77 11.31 19.05
N LYS A 7 3.37 11.68 17.82
CA LYS A 7 2.38 12.73 17.57
C LYS A 7 1.08 12.08 17.13
N PHE A 8 0.01 12.36 17.84
CA PHE A 8 -1.34 11.95 17.42
C PHE A 8 -1.87 12.95 16.40
N LEU A 9 -2.27 12.45 15.23
CA LEU A 9 -2.91 13.21 14.18
C LEU A 9 -4.35 12.74 14.02
N SER A 10 -5.26 13.68 13.78
CA SER A 10 -6.64 13.42 13.40
C SER A 10 -7.15 14.61 12.61
N GLN A 11 -8.22 14.46 11.86
CA GLN A 11 -8.87 15.58 11.18
C GLN A 11 -9.29 16.71 12.12
N ALA A 12 -9.59 16.40 13.39
CA ALA A 12 -9.86 17.40 14.42
C ALA A 12 -8.60 18.16 14.89
N SER A 13 -7.40 17.72 14.50
CA SER A 13 -6.17 18.48 14.68
C SER A 13 -6.25 19.73 13.77
N SER A 14 -5.65 20.83 14.20
CA SER A 14 -5.85 22.14 13.55
C SER A 14 -5.71 22.09 12.01
N GLY A 15 -6.72 22.54 11.29
CA GLY A 15 -6.68 22.75 9.84
C GLY A 15 -7.08 21.56 8.96
N MET A 16 -7.13 20.34 9.50
CA MET A 16 -7.34 19.11 8.71
C MET A 16 -8.82 18.79 8.38
N GLY A 17 -9.70 19.76 8.46
CA GLY A 17 -11.13 19.56 8.20
C GLY A 17 -11.95 19.32 9.46
N THR A 18 -13.16 18.81 9.28
CA THR A 18 -14.07 18.45 10.38
C THR A 18 -14.18 16.94 10.42
N ALA A 19 -13.72 16.32 11.50
CA ALA A 19 -13.82 14.87 11.64
C ALA A 19 -15.28 14.43 11.68
N GLU A 20 -15.68 13.61 10.75
CA GLU A 20 -17.00 12.99 10.65
C GLU A 20 -16.90 11.48 10.90
N ALA A 21 -18.01 10.83 11.12
CA ALA A 21 -18.01 9.39 11.30
C ALA A 21 -17.80 8.69 9.95
N TYR A 22 -16.81 7.79 9.89
CA TYR A 22 -16.48 6.99 8.70
C TYR A 22 -15.70 7.72 7.60
N ASP A 23 -15.02 8.84 7.88
CA ASP A 23 -14.15 9.51 6.90
C ASP A 23 -12.92 8.69 6.52
N TYR A 24 -12.50 7.78 7.40
CA TYR A 24 -11.32 6.92 7.23
C TYR A 24 -10.03 7.75 7.05
N PHE A 25 -9.79 8.69 7.97
CA PHE A 25 -8.52 9.42 8.02
C PHE A 25 -7.35 8.44 8.26
N GLY A 26 -6.42 8.37 7.32
CA GLY A 26 -5.28 7.47 7.36
C GLY A 26 -5.49 6.13 6.64
N ASP A 27 -6.55 6.00 5.83
CA ASP A 27 -6.81 4.79 5.01
C ASP A 27 -5.64 4.49 4.05
N ALA A 28 -4.99 5.52 3.54
CA ALA A 28 -3.76 5.45 2.78
C ALA A 28 -2.76 6.49 3.31
N VAL A 29 -1.48 6.13 3.35
CA VAL A 29 -0.39 7.01 3.75
C VAL A 29 0.80 6.86 2.81
N SER A 30 1.56 7.94 2.62
CA SER A 30 2.82 7.96 1.89
C SER A 30 3.70 9.08 2.42
N SER A 31 4.97 9.11 2.07
CA SER A 31 5.87 10.23 2.34
C SER A 31 6.71 10.57 1.13
N GLY A 32 7.13 11.83 1.01
CA GLY A 32 8.02 12.32 -0.02
C GLY A 32 8.42 13.76 0.25
N ASP A 33 9.55 14.18 -0.26
CA ASP A 33 10.07 15.55 -0.14
C ASP A 33 9.52 16.42 -1.28
N PHE A 34 8.26 16.89 -1.13
CA PHE A 34 7.54 17.61 -2.20
C PHE A 34 8.03 19.06 -2.40
N ASP A 35 8.79 19.63 -1.46
CA ASP A 35 9.34 20.99 -1.55
C ASP A 35 10.88 21.03 -1.63
N ALA A 36 11.54 19.88 -1.63
CA ALA A 36 12.98 19.68 -1.66
C ALA A 36 13.71 20.41 -0.51
N ASP A 37 13.09 20.47 0.68
CA ASP A 37 13.69 21.06 1.88
C ASP A 37 14.59 20.06 2.64
N GLY A 38 14.62 18.79 2.22
CA GLY A 38 15.40 17.70 2.77
C GLY A 38 14.71 16.93 3.90
N TYR A 39 13.42 17.14 4.11
CA TYR A 39 12.58 16.42 5.06
C TYR A 39 11.33 15.93 4.37
N ASP A 40 11.08 14.62 4.43
CA ASP A 40 9.87 14.06 3.86
C ASP A 40 8.61 14.65 4.49
N ASP A 41 7.65 14.98 3.65
CA ASP A 41 6.31 15.39 4.01
C ASP A 41 5.42 14.15 4.16
N LEU A 42 4.43 14.21 5.04
CA LEU A 42 3.47 13.13 5.25
C LEU A 42 2.20 13.38 4.43
N VAL A 43 1.83 12.41 3.62
CA VAL A 43 0.55 12.37 2.90
C VAL A 43 -0.42 11.44 3.62
N VAL A 44 -1.64 11.90 3.85
CA VAL A 44 -2.72 11.13 4.51
C VAL A 44 -3.97 11.19 3.64
N GLY A 45 -4.40 10.03 3.15
CA GLY A 45 -5.68 9.87 2.45
C GLY A 45 -6.85 9.85 3.42
N VAL A 46 -7.96 10.48 3.00
CA VAL A 46 -9.24 10.53 3.71
C VAL A 46 -10.35 10.26 2.69
N PRO A 47 -10.45 9.02 2.18
CA PRO A 47 -11.23 8.75 0.98
C PRO A 47 -12.74 8.90 1.13
N ARG A 48 -13.24 8.98 2.35
CA ARG A 48 -14.68 9.15 2.58
C ARG A 48 -15.08 10.52 3.14
N GLU A 49 -14.14 11.47 3.12
CA GLU A 49 -14.48 12.87 3.42
C GLU A 49 -15.57 13.39 2.47
N ASN A 50 -16.54 14.08 3.02
CA ASN A 50 -17.64 14.67 2.26
C ASN A 50 -17.24 16.05 1.70
N ILE A 51 -17.35 16.25 0.39
CA ILE A 51 -17.11 17.55 -0.23
C ILE A 51 -18.43 18.21 -0.60
N GLY A 52 -18.90 19.10 0.27
CA GLY A 52 -20.18 19.76 0.10
C GLY A 52 -21.36 18.79 0.14
N SER A 53 -22.00 18.51 -1.01
CA SER A 53 -23.08 17.52 -1.12
C SER A 53 -22.63 16.16 -1.67
N SER A 54 -21.36 16.04 -2.04
CA SER A 54 -20.78 14.80 -2.58
C SER A 54 -20.25 13.96 -1.43
N ALA A 55 -21.00 12.94 -1.03
CA ALA A 55 -20.63 12.02 0.04
C ALA A 55 -19.50 11.10 -0.44
N ASP A 56 -18.54 10.78 0.46
CA ASP A 56 -17.39 9.91 0.16
C ASP A 56 -16.60 10.38 -1.10
N ALA A 57 -16.49 11.68 -1.33
CA ALA A 57 -15.72 12.20 -2.47
C ALA A 57 -14.22 12.15 -2.23
N GLY A 58 -13.81 12.29 -0.97
CA GLY A 58 -12.44 12.14 -0.50
C GLY A 58 -11.53 13.36 -0.65
N ILE A 59 -10.51 13.38 0.20
CA ILE A 59 -9.42 14.37 0.18
C ILE A 59 -8.08 13.70 0.48
N VAL A 60 -7.01 14.43 0.23
CA VAL A 60 -5.67 14.14 0.73
C VAL A 60 -5.20 15.30 1.60
N GLN A 61 -4.61 14.99 2.74
CA GLN A 61 -3.92 15.95 3.60
C GLN A 61 -2.40 15.77 3.44
N VAL A 62 -1.70 16.86 3.13
CA VAL A 62 -0.24 16.89 3.06
C VAL A 62 0.29 17.69 4.23
N ILE A 63 1.13 17.10 5.05
CA ILE A 63 1.64 17.68 6.29
C ILE A 63 3.14 17.81 6.15
N PRO A 64 3.67 19.05 5.98
CA PRO A 64 5.09 19.26 5.76
C PRO A 64 5.98 18.68 6.87
N GLY A 65 7.11 18.13 6.46
CA GLY A 65 8.19 17.69 7.31
C GLY A 65 9.01 18.85 7.88
N GLY A 66 10.05 18.54 8.62
CA GLY A 66 11.02 19.51 9.11
C GLY A 66 11.93 18.97 10.20
N PRO A 67 12.91 19.76 10.65
CA PRO A 67 13.95 19.31 11.58
C PRO A 67 13.43 18.85 12.97
N ASP A 68 12.22 19.26 13.33
CA ASP A 68 11.55 18.87 14.58
C ASP A 68 10.39 17.87 14.34
N GLY A 69 10.32 17.26 13.16
CA GLY A 69 9.27 16.38 12.69
C GLY A 69 8.16 17.13 11.94
N ILE A 70 7.00 16.50 11.77
CA ILE A 70 5.90 17.05 10.95
C ILE A 70 5.30 18.35 11.51
N ARG A 71 4.99 19.29 10.61
CA ARG A 71 4.50 20.66 10.89
C ARG A 71 3.00 20.77 10.58
N SER A 72 2.14 20.29 11.46
CA SER A 72 0.70 20.26 11.26
C SER A 72 -0.01 21.63 11.25
N ALA A 73 0.71 22.75 11.32
CA ALA A 73 0.15 24.09 11.17
C ALA A 73 0.23 24.61 9.72
N ASP A 74 1.00 23.94 8.88
CA ASP A 74 1.30 24.34 7.49
C ASP A 74 0.72 23.31 6.49
N GLU A 75 -0.26 22.51 6.92
CA GLU A 75 -0.87 21.46 6.10
C GLU A 75 -1.60 22.00 4.86
N GLN A 76 -1.57 21.20 3.79
CA GLN A 76 -2.34 21.45 2.57
C GLN A 76 -3.43 20.38 2.43
N SER A 77 -4.69 20.80 2.25
CA SER A 77 -5.80 19.92 1.90
C SER A 77 -6.05 19.95 0.39
N ILE A 78 -6.02 18.79 -0.25
CA ILE A 78 -6.17 18.65 -1.70
C ILE A 78 -7.40 17.79 -2.00
N SER A 79 -8.22 18.22 -2.97
CA SER A 79 -9.38 17.48 -3.46
C SER A 79 -9.69 17.87 -4.89
N GLN A 80 -10.58 17.14 -5.53
CA GLN A 80 -11.08 17.48 -6.87
C GLN A 80 -12.02 18.70 -6.92
N SER A 81 -12.32 19.34 -5.78
CA SER A 81 -13.10 20.59 -5.75
C SER A 81 -12.31 21.83 -6.19
N GLY A 82 -11.00 21.68 -6.36
CA GLY A 82 -10.07 22.75 -6.75
C GLY A 82 -9.59 22.65 -8.19
N PRO A 83 -8.32 23.01 -8.45
CA PRO A 83 -7.72 22.87 -9.77
C PRO A 83 -7.41 21.45 -10.20
N VAL A 84 -7.42 20.50 -9.27
CA VAL A 84 -7.19 19.06 -9.58
C VAL A 84 -8.32 18.54 -10.48
N PRO A 85 -7.99 17.91 -11.62
CA PRO A 85 -8.99 17.43 -12.59
C PRO A 85 -9.93 16.37 -12.00
N GLY A 86 -11.13 16.32 -12.52
CA GLY A 86 -12.24 15.52 -12.07
C GLY A 86 -13.38 16.46 -11.66
N GLY A 87 -13.90 16.26 -10.54
CA GLY A 87 -14.92 17.05 -9.89
C GLY A 87 -15.49 16.17 -8.80
N PRO A 88 -15.66 16.63 -7.57
CA PRO A 88 -16.04 15.75 -6.47
C PRO A 88 -17.44 15.17 -6.69
N GLU A 89 -17.52 13.90 -6.98
CA GLU A 89 -18.76 13.14 -7.12
C GLU A 89 -18.93 12.20 -5.90
N ALA A 90 -20.14 11.72 -5.71
CA ALA A 90 -20.42 10.84 -4.58
C ALA A 90 -19.79 9.45 -4.80
N GLY A 91 -18.91 9.05 -3.89
CA GLY A 91 -18.25 7.76 -3.91
C GLY A 91 -16.95 7.71 -4.70
N ASP A 92 -16.37 8.84 -5.12
CA ASP A 92 -15.11 8.91 -5.86
C ASP A 92 -13.94 8.35 -5.06
N ARG A 93 -13.91 8.63 -3.76
CA ARG A 93 -12.86 8.18 -2.83
C ARG A 93 -11.47 8.68 -3.23
N PHE A 94 -11.33 9.97 -3.58
CA PHE A 94 -10.04 10.61 -3.80
C PHE A 94 -9.13 10.40 -2.58
N GLY A 95 -7.91 9.88 -2.81
CA GLY A 95 -6.98 9.54 -1.72
C GLY A 95 -7.16 8.14 -1.14
N ALA A 96 -7.91 7.24 -1.80
CA ALA A 96 -8.00 5.83 -1.40
C ALA A 96 -6.67 5.08 -1.59
N ALA A 97 -5.80 5.56 -2.46
CA ALA A 97 -4.42 5.13 -2.61
C ALA A 97 -3.55 6.35 -2.89
N VAL A 98 -2.32 6.36 -2.39
CA VAL A 98 -1.34 7.42 -2.61
C VAL A 98 0.05 6.81 -2.81
N ALA A 99 0.86 7.42 -3.68
CA ALA A 99 2.27 7.07 -3.85
C ALA A 99 3.06 8.33 -4.22
N ALA A 100 4.24 8.49 -3.62
CA ALA A 100 5.18 9.57 -3.93
C ALA A 100 6.35 9.04 -4.76
N GLY A 101 6.94 9.89 -5.60
CA GLY A 101 8.14 9.62 -6.37
C GLY A 101 8.49 10.77 -7.31
N ASP A 102 9.76 10.91 -7.64
CA ASP A 102 10.24 11.94 -8.58
C ASP A 102 10.06 11.47 -10.04
N PHE A 103 8.80 11.50 -10.53
CA PHE A 103 8.45 10.97 -11.87
C PHE A 103 9.02 11.80 -13.02
N ASN A 104 9.45 13.02 -12.76
CA ASN A 104 9.99 13.92 -13.78
C ASN A 104 11.49 14.22 -13.59
N ARG A 105 12.09 13.76 -12.49
CA ARG A 105 13.49 13.94 -12.09
C ARG A 105 13.89 15.40 -12.00
N ASP A 106 13.02 16.24 -11.45
CA ASP A 106 13.33 17.67 -11.21
C ASP A 106 13.83 17.93 -9.78
N GLY A 107 13.84 16.90 -8.92
CA GLY A 107 14.35 16.93 -7.55
C GLY A 107 13.29 17.27 -6.51
N PHE A 108 12.02 17.33 -6.91
CA PHE A 108 10.85 17.37 -6.02
C PHE A 108 10.08 16.08 -6.21
N ASP A 109 9.69 15.43 -5.13
CA ASP A 109 8.78 14.31 -5.26
C ASP A 109 7.41 14.79 -5.76
N ASP A 110 6.78 13.98 -6.61
CA ASP A 110 5.44 14.18 -7.12
C ASP A 110 4.47 13.25 -6.37
N LEU A 111 3.18 13.58 -6.36
CA LEU A 111 2.16 12.76 -5.69
C LEU A 111 1.18 12.16 -6.71
N ALA A 112 1.10 10.85 -6.74
CA ALA A 112 0.06 10.09 -7.40
C ALA A 112 -1.08 9.81 -6.42
N VAL A 113 -2.33 10.14 -6.79
CA VAL A 113 -3.53 9.96 -5.97
C VAL A 113 -4.55 9.13 -6.72
N GLY A 114 -4.91 7.98 -6.17
CA GLY A 114 -5.95 7.10 -6.69
C GLY A 114 -7.35 7.60 -6.34
N VAL A 115 -8.26 7.47 -7.33
CA VAL A 115 -9.68 7.83 -7.24
C VAL A 115 -10.51 6.66 -7.77
N PRO A 116 -10.50 5.49 -7.09
CA PRO A 116 -11.05 4.26 -7.66
C PRO A 116 -12.57 4.27 -7.85
N GLY A 117 -13.30 5.18 -7.18
CA GLY A 117 -14.75 5.32 -7.31
C GLY A 117 -15.21 6.19 -8.47
N GLU A 118 -14.33 6.97 -9.07
CA GLU A 118 -14.62 7.89 -10.18
C GLU A 118 -15.39 7.21 -11.31
N ASN A 119 -16.41 7.91 -11.86
CA ASN A 119 -17.20 7.44 -13.01
C ASN A 119 -17.81 6.02 -12.83
N SER A 120 -18.50 5.77 -11.73
CA SER A 120 -19.06 4.44 -11.41
C SER A 120 -17.99 3.37 -11.18
N SER A 121 -16.94 3.73 -10.49
CA SER A 121 -15.78 2.89 -10.20
C SER A 121 -15.01 2.41 -11.45
N GLN A 122 -14.99 3.20 -12.52
CA GLN A 122 -13.98 3.04 -13.57
C GLN A 122 -12.60 3.38 -13.04
N GLY A 123 -12.54 4.39 -12.18
CA GLY A 123 -11.34 4.86 -11.51
C GLY A 123 -10.52 5.86 -12.31
N TYR A 124 -9.83 6.74 -11.57
CA TYR A 124 -8.88 7.73 -12.06
C TYR A 124 -7.62 7.72 -11.23
N LEU A 125 -6.55 8.22 -11.84
CA LEU A 125 -5.33 8.65 -11.19
C LEU A 125 -5.21 10.16 -11.36
N ASN A 126 -4.98 10.89 -10.27
CA ASN A 126 -4.53 12.27 -10.33
C ASN A 126 -3.03 12.34 -9.99
N LEU A 127 -2.22 12.91 -10.87
CA LEU A 127 -0.82 13.21 -10.64
C LEU A 127 -0.68 14.69 -10.31
N ILE A 128 0.01 15.03 -9.22
CA ILE A 128 0.23 16.39 -8.73
C ILE A 128 1.72 16.59 -8.56
N TYR A 129 2.30 17.55 -9.27
CA TYR A 129 3.74 17.78 -9.27
C TYR A 129 4.21 18.54 -8.04
N GLY A 130 5.39 18.16 -7.53
CA GLY A 130 6.13 18.88 -6.51
C GLY A 130 6.70 20.19 -7.03
N SER A 131 7.03 21.10 -6.11
CA SER A 131 7.66 22.38 -6.42
C SER A 131 8.29 22.98 -5.16
N GLY A 132 9.19 23.96 -5.26
CA GLY A 132 9.76 24.66 -4.10
C GLY A 132 8.77 25.35 -3.14
N SER A 133 7.47 25.10 -3.32
CA SER A 133 6.39 25.53 -2.42
C SER A 133 5.45 24.36 -2.05
N GLY A 134 5.90 23.13 -2.19
CA GLY A 134 5.11 21.92 -2.05
C GLY A 134 4.34 21.57 -3.33
N LEU A 135 3.29 20.76 -3.21
CA LEU A 135 2.51 20.26 -4.34
C LEU A 135 1.75 21.38 -5.10
N ASP A 136 1.99 21.49 -6.42
CA ASP A 136 1.32 22.46 -7.30
C ASP A 136 0.06 21.85 -7.95
N THR A 137 -1.08 22.06 -7.33
CA THR A 137 -2.37 21.55 -7.83
C THR A 137 -2.79 22.14 -9.18
N ASN A 138 -2.21 23.28 -9.63
CA ASN A 138 -2.53 23.89 -10.92
C ASN A 138 -1.87 23.17 -12.10
N GLN A 139 -0.84 22.36 -11.84
CA GLN A 139 -0.17 21.54 -12.85
C GLN A 139 -0.59 20.06 -12.80
N SER A 140 -1.64 19.75 -12.04
CA SER A 140 -2.11 18.38 -11.90
C SER A 140 -2.71 17.80 -13.19
N VAL A 141 -2.56 16.48 -13.38
CA VAL A 141 -3.00 15.75 -14.57
C VAL A 141 -3.87 14.57 -14.15
N ALA A 142 -4.96 14.32 -14.89
CA ALA A 142 -5.77 13.12 -14.73
C ALA A 142 -5.40 12.06 -15.78
N ILE A 143 -5.26 10.81 -15.34
CA ILE A 143 -4.94 9.65 -16.17
C ILE A 143 -6.00 8.56 -15.92
N SER A 144 -6.49 7.93 -16.98
CA SER A 144 -7.49 6.87 -16.88
C SER A 144 -7.44 5.92 -18.09
N GLN A 145 -8.08 4.77 -17.99
CA GLN A 145 -8.25 3.84 -19.09
C GLN A 145 -9.20 4.35 -20.20
N ALA A 146 -10.03 5.36 -19.92
CA ALA A 146 -10.79 6.06 -20.95
C ALA A 146 -9.92 6.93 -21.89
N GLY A 147 -8.65 7.10 -21.52
CA GLY A 147 -7.62 7.81 -22.27
C GLY A 147 -6.64 6.85 -22.98
N PRO A 148 -5.36 7.21 -23.05
CA PRO A 148 -4.34 6.43 -23.74
C PRO A 148 -3.75 5.27 -22.93
N VAL A 149 -4.20 5.02 -21.71
CA VAL A 149 -3.77 3.85 -20.93
C VAL A 149 -4.36 2.58 -21.52
N ALA A 150 -3.58 1.51 -21.54
CA ALA A 150 -4.02 0.23 -22.10
C ALA A 150 -5.24 -0.32 -21.33
N GLY A 151 -6.20 -0.88 -22.05
CA GLY A 151 -7.46 -1.39 -21.51
C GLY A 151 -8.67 -0.64 -22.03
N VAL A 152 -9.81 -0.89 -21.44
CA VAL A 152 -11.08 -0.22 -21.70
C VAL A 152 -11.69 0.11 -20.35
N ALA A 153 -11.99 1.38 -20.09
CA ALA A 153 -12.61 1.76 -18.83
C ALA A 153 -14.03 1.17 -18.71
N GLU A 154 -14.20 0.27 -17.79
CA GLU A 154 -15.47 -0.40 -17.49
C GLU A 154 -15.91 -0.09 -16.04
N ALA A 155 -17.19 -0.14 -15.79
CA ALA A 155 -17.69 0.11 -14.44
C ALA A 155 -17.26 -1.00 -13.50
N GLY A 156 -16.60 -0.63 -12.39
CA GLY A 156 -16.11 -1.56 -11.39
C GLY A 156 -14.66 -1.99 -11.54
N ASP A 157 -13.90 -1.45 -12.51
CA ASP A 157 -12.47 -1.76 -12.70
C ASP A 157 -11.61 -1.31 -11.52
N GLU A 158 -12.03 -0.25 -10.83
CA GLU A 158 -11.32 0.32 -9.69
C GLU A 158 -9.88 0.72 -10.07
N PHE A 159 -9.67 1.34 -11.24
CA PHE A 159 -8.36 1.80 -11.70
C PHE A 159 -7.72 2.74 -10.66
N ALA A 160 -6.45 2.51 -10.36
CA ALA A 160 -5.68 3.18 -9.31
C ALA A 160 -6.20 2.93 -7.87
N ALA A 161 -6.77 1.74 -7.61
CA ALA A 161 -7.13 1.33 -6.26
C ALA A 161 -5.92 0.99 -5.38
N SER A 162 -4.78 0.67 -5.98
CA SER A 162 -3.48 0.48 -5.33
C SER A 162 -2.39 1.14 -6.15
N LEU A 163 -1.36 1.67 -5.50
CA LEU A 163 -0.26 2.43 -6.11
C LEU A 163 1.07 2.07 -5.46
N THR A 164 2.15 2.04 -6.26
CA THR A 164 3.53 2.04 -5.77
C THR A 164 4.44 2.67 -6.82
N ALA A 165 5.57 3.25 -6.40
CA ALA A 165 6.50 3.95 -7.28
C ALA A 165 7.93 3.44 -7.11
N GLY A 166 8.77 3.58 -8.15
CA GLY A 166 10.20 3.30 -8.12
C GLY A 166 10.79 3.18 -9.52
N ASP A 167 12.08 3.31 -9.64
CA ASP A 167 12.81 3.15 -10.92
C ASP A 167 12.90 1.67 -11.31
N LEU A 168 11.92 1.20 -12.10
CA LEU A 168 11.78 -0.20 -12.51
C LEU A 168 12.74 -0.57 -13.66
N ASN A 169 13.27 0.42 -14.36
CA ASN A 169 14.00 0.24 -15.61
C ASN A 169 15.45 0.81 -15.58
N GLY A 170 15.86 1.50 -14.52
CA GLY A 170 17.19 2.03 -14.32
C GLY A 170 17.50 3.31 -15.12
N ASP A 171 16.47 4.03 -15.59
CA ASP A 171 16.67 5.27 -16.34
C ASP A 171 16.78 6.52 -15.44
N GLY A 172 16.50 6.33 -14.16
CA GLY A 172 16.65 7.32 -13.10
C GLY A 172 15.43 8.24 -12.95
N PHE A 173 14.30 7.89 -13.55
CA PHE A 173 12.99 8.45 -13.27
C PHE A 173 12.19 7.40 -12.50
N ASP A 174 11.45 7.79 -11.50
CA ASP A 174 10.52 6.85 -10.90
C ASP A 174 9.38 6.53 -11.87
N ASP A 175 9.06 5.24 -11.97
CA ASP A 175 7.90 4.72 -12.68
C ASP A 175 6.74 4.54 -11.70
N LEU A 176 5.50 4.63 -12.17
CA LEU A 176 4.32 4.36 -11.36
C LEU A 176 3.70 3.03 -11.77
N VAL A 177 3.46 2.18 -10.76
CA VAL A 177 2.69 0.95 -10.89
C VAL A 177 1.34 1.14 -10.20
N LEU A 178 0.27 0.81 -10.90
CA LEU A 178 -1.09 0.94 -10.37
C LEU A 178 -1.92 -0.30 -10.63
N GLY A 179 -2.80 -0.62 -9.70
CA GLY A 179 -3.73 -1.74 -9.77
C GLY A 179 -5.14 -1.30 -10.19
N ALA A 180 -5.78 -2.17 -10.98
CA ALA A 180 -7.19 -2.15 -11.30
C ALA A 180 -7.78 -3.52 -10.92
N PRO A 181 -7.97 -3.82 -9.60
CA PRO A 181 -8.33 -5.15 -9.12
C PRO A 181 -9.73 -5.62 -9.53
N GLY A 182 -10.59 -4.69 -9.93
CA GLY A 182 -11.92 -5.01 -10.47
C GLY A 182 -11.95 -5.30 -11.97
N GLU A 183 -10.84 -5.06 -12.69
CA GLU A 183 -10.76 -5.27 -14.15
C GLU A 183 -11.26 -6.65 -14.57
N ALA A 184 -12.01 -6.68 -15.67
CA ALA A 184 -12.56 -7.90 -16.24
C ALA A 184 -11.88 -8.24 -17.58
N PHE A 185 -11.79 -9.52 -17.91
CA PHE A 185 -11.38 -9.96 -19.24
C PHE A 185 -12.43 -10.88 -19.86
N GLY A 186 -13.11 -10.38 -20.85
CA GLY A 186 -14.22 -11.08 -21.48
C GLY A 186 -15.39 -11.29 -20.52
N SER A 187 -15.65 -12.53 -20.10
CA SER A 187 -16.71 -12.86 -19.13
C SER A 187 -16.18 -13.17 -17.73
N THR A 188 -14.88 -13.01 -17.50
CA THR A 188 -14.23 -13.28 -16.22
C THR A 188 -14.06 -11.97 -15.47
N ASN A 189 -14.89 -11.76 -14.43
CA ASN A 189 -14.94 -10.51 -13.68
C ASN A 189 -13.91 -10.49 -12.55
N ASN A 190 -13.42 -9.29 -12.22
CA ASN A 190 -12.52 -9.03 -11.10
C ASN A 190 -11.27 -9.93 -11.13
N ILE A 191 -10.72 -10.13 -12.32
CA ILE A 191 -9.43 -10.84 -12.44
C ILE A 191 -8.29 -9.99 -11.90
N GLY A 192 -8.43 -8.67 -12.07
CA GLY A 192 -7.44 -7.66 -11.76
C GLY A 192 -6.34 -7.52 -12.82
N VAL A 193 -5.88 -6.31 -12.97
CA VAL A 193 -4.80 -5.92 -13.90
C VAL A 193 -3.89 -4.90 -13.21
N LEU A 194 -2.62 -4.99 -13.50
CA LEU A 194 -1.60 -4.01 -13.13
C LEU A 194 -1.22 -3.21 -14.37
N HIS A 195 -1.05 -1.91 -14.21
CA HIS A 195 -0.54 -1.01 -15.26
C HIS A 195 0.78 -0.39 -14.81
N VAL A 196 1.68 -0.18 -15.77
CA VAL A 196 2.95 0.52 -15.56
C VAL A 196 2.97 1.77 -16.44
N LEU A 197 3.23 2.92 -15.82
CA LEU A 197 3.42 4.21 -16.46
C LEU A 197 4.85 4.66 -16.18
N SER A 198 5.64 4.86 -17.23
CA SER A 198 7.04 5.25 -17.06
C SER A 198 7.19 6.74 -16.78
N GLY A 199 8.14 7.06 -15.89
CA GLY A 199 8.62 8.41 -15.66
C GLY A 199 9.37 8.96 -16.87
N THR A 200 9.34 10.27 -17.07
CA THR A 200 10.06 10.97 -18.14
C THR A 200 10.31 12.43 -17.72
N PRO A 201 11.20 13.19 -18.40
CA PRO A 201 11.35 14.62 -18.12
C PRO A 201 10.06 15.47 -18.22
N GLY A 202 8.98 14.89 -18.69
CA GLY A 202 7.66 15.52 -18.75
C GLY A 202 6.67 14.98 -17.71
N GLY A 203 7.14 14.18 -16.78
CA GLY A 203 6.33 13.41 -15.82
C GLY A 203 5.93 12.05 -16.35
N LEU A 204 4.92 11.43 -15.74
CA LEU A 204 4.43 10.11 -16.15
C LEU A 204 3.91 10.12 -17.58
N THR A 205 4.35 9.16 -18.38
CA THR A 205 3.91 9.01 -19.76
C THR A 205 2.95 7.84 -19.93
N THR A 206 1.90 8.07 -20.69
CA THR A 206 1.02 7.00 -21.16
C THR A 206 1.48 6.40 -22.50
N ASN A 207 2.49 6.99 -23.13
CA ASN A 207 3.08 6.45 -24.36
C ASN A 207 4.02 5.30 -24.02
N GLY A 208 3.72 4.10 -24.51
CA GLY A 208 4.48 2.89 -24.17
C GLY A 208 4.06 2.22 -22.87
N ASN A 209 2.98 2.71 -22.21
CA ASN A 209 2.39 2.02 -21.07
C ASN A 209 2.01 0.58 -21.44
N TYR A 210 2.03 -0.29 -20.47
CA TYR A 210 1.64 -1.69 -20.64
C TYR A 210 0.90 -2.20 -19.41
N SER A 211 0.21 -3.31 -19.59
CA SER A 211 -0.54 -3.94 -18.51
C SER A 211 -0.10 -5.40 -18.33
N ILE A 212 -0.19 -5.88 -17.12
CA ILE A 212 0.13 -7.24 -16.69
C ILE A 212 -1.09 -7.82 -15.99
N ALA A 213 -1.41 -9.08 -16.31
CA ALA A 213 -2.39 -9.88 -15.62
C ALA A 213 -1.86 -11.30 -15.43
N GLN A 214 -2.45 -12.07 -14.55
CA GLN A 214 -2.11 -13.50 -14.44
C GLN A 214 -2.32 -14.21 -15.79
N GLY A 215 -1.36 -15.07 -16.15
CA GLY A 215 -1.33 -15.73 -17.46
C GLY A 215 -0.93 -14.84 -18.64
N THR A 216 -0.75 -13.53 -18.43
CA THR A 216 -0.28 -12.57 -19.42
C THR A 216 0.71 -11.61 -18.78
N GLY A 217 1.99 -11.94 -18.83
CA GLY A 217 3.07 -11.17 -18.18
C GLY A 217 3.29 -11.47 -16.70
N SER A 218 2.48 -12.32 -16.09
CA SER A 218 2.62 -12.80 -14.71
C SER A 218 2.26 -14.28 -14.64
N PRO A 219 2.84 -15.06 -13.70
CA PRO A 219 2.43 -16.44 -13.46
C PRO A 219 1.01 -16.54 -12.92
N GLY A 220 0.42 -17.73 -13.01
CA GLY A 220 -0.96 -18.02 -12.61
C GLY A 220 -1.91 -18.06 -13.81
N ALA A 221 -3.18 -18.17 -13.51
CA ALA A 221 -4.26 -18.13 -14.49
C ALA A 221 -5.33 -17.17 -13.96
N SER A 222 -5.78 -16.23 -14.76
CA SER A 222 -6.84 -15.31 -14.35
C SER A 222 -8.14 -16.05 -14.07
N GLU A 223 -8.59 -16.01 -12.86
CA GLU A 223 -9.85 -16.60 -12.38
C GLU A 223 -10.81 -15.51 -11.86
N VAL A 224 -12.08 -15.84 -11.69
CA VAL A 224 -13.08 -14.88 -11.18
C VAL A 224 -12.77 -14.49 -9.74
N ASN A 225 -12.66 -13.20 -9.47
CA ASN A 225 -12.38 -12.58 -8.18
C ASN A 225 -10.97 -12.86 -7.63
N ASP A 226 -9.98 -13.11 -8.48
CA ASP A 226 -8.57 -13.16 -8.05
C ASP A 226 -8.08 -11.83 -7.51
N ARG A 227 -8.58 -10.73 -8.12
CA ARG A 227 -8.21 -9.35 -7.73
C ARG A 227 -6.70 -9.16 -7.74
N PHE A 228 -6.04 -9.54 -8.84
CA PHE A 228 -4.61 -9.28 -9.06
C PHE A 228 -4.35 -7.76 -8.93
N ALA A 229 -3.26 -7.42 -8.23
CA ALA A 229 -2.92 -6.05 -7.88
C ALA A 229 -3.91 -5.35 -6.91
N GLU A 230 -4.54 -6.10 -6.00
CA GLU A 230 -5.31 -5.53 -4.87
C GLU A 230 -4.42 -4.72 -3.94
N SER A 231 -3.18 -5.17 -3.74
CA SER A 231 -2.13 -4.49 -2.98
C SER A 231 -0.81 -4.51 -3.74
N LEU A 232 -0.01 -3.45 -3.60
CA LEU A 232 1.25 -3.25 -4.29
C LEU A 232 2.29 -2.70 -3.32
N ALA A 233 3.54 -3.12 -3.48
CA ALA A 233 4.72 -2.51 -2.85
C ALA A 233 5.93 -2.67 -3.77
N SER A 234 6.91 -1.79 -3.68
CA SER A 234 8.12 -1.80 -4.50
C SER A 234 9.40 -1.71 -3.67
N GLY A 235 10.49 -2.24 -4.19
CA GLY A 235 11.82 -2.18 -3.61
C GLY A 235 12.75 -3.17 -4.28
N ASP A 236 14.05 -3.03 -4.09
CA ASP A 236 15.09 -3.87 -4.71
C ASP A 236 15.24 -5.21 -3.95
N ILE A 237 14.44 -6.21 -4.34
CA ILE A 237 14.40 -7.53 -3.68
C ILE A 237 15.60 -8.39 -4.08
N ASN A 238 16.12 -8.19 -5.31
CA ASN A 238 17.19 -9.02 -5.85
C ASN A 238 18.57 -8.36 -5.80
N GLY A 239 18.68 -7.08 -5.41
CA GLY A 239 19.93 -6.33 -5.25
C GLY A 239 20.57 -5.90 -6.57
N ASP A 240 19.79 -5.77 -7.63
CA ASP A 240 20.32 -5.37 -8.95
C ASP A 240 20.26 -3.85 -9.20
N GLY A 241 19.69 -3.10 -8.25
CA GLY A 241 19.57 -1.65 -8.27
C GLY A 241 18.32 -1.14 -8.98
N LEU A 242 17.42 -2.04 -9.40
CA LEU A 242 16.10 -1.70 -9.95
C LEU A 242 15.02 -1.96 -8.90
N ALA A 243 13.96 -1.21 -8.95
CA ALA A 243 12.80 -1.52 -8.13
C ALA A 243 12.07 -2.75 -8.69
N ASP A 244 11.78 -3.72 -7.82
CA ASP A 244 10.91 -4.86 -8.07
C ASP A 244 9.53 -4.56 -7.52
N VAL A 245 8.49 -5.23 -8.01
CA VAL A 245 7.10 -5.03 -7.58
C VAL A 245 6.56 -6.29 -6.92
N LEU A 246 6.15 -6.18 -5.67
CA LEU A 246 5.40 -7.20 -4.95
C LEU A 246 3.90 -6.95 -5.13
N VAL A 247 3.22 -7.91 -5.73
CA VAL A 247 1.81 -7.86 -6.12
C VAL A 247 1.01 -8.82 -5.27
N GLY A 248 0.00 -8.33 -4.55
CA GLY A 248 -0.94 -9.17 -3.81
C GLY A 248 -2.11 -9.64 -4.68
N VAL A 249 -2.52 -10.90 -4.48
CA VAL A 249 -3.63 -11.55 -5.20
C VAL A 249 -4.50 -12.33 -4.20
N PRO A 250 -5.24 -11.64 -3.32
CA PRO A 250 -5.91 -12.28 -2.19
C PRO A 250 -7.08 -13.19 -2.56
N GLY A 251 -7.61 -13.05 -3.78
CA GLY A 251 -8.69 -13.89 -4.27
C GLY A 251 -8.26 -15.19 -4.94
N GLU A 252 -6.96 -15.35 -5.26
CA GLU A 252 -6.40 -16.52 -5.95
C GLU A 252 -6.82 -17.83 -5.31
N ALA A 253 -7.18 -18.79 -6.16
CA ALA A 253 -7.52 -20.14 -5.71
C ALA A 253 -6.32 -21.08 -5.80
N ILE A 254 -5.88 -21.66 -4.69
CA ILE A 254 -4.82 -22.67 -4.67
C ILE A 254 -5.42 -24.06 -4.71
N GLY A 255 -5.53 -24.62 -5.90
CA GLY A 255 -6.24 -25.86 -6.15
C GLY A 255 -7.75 -25.72 -5.89
N SER A 256 -8.31 -26.41 -4.89
CA SER A 256 -9.73 -26.29 -4.54
C SER A 256 -10.02 -25.25 -3.45
N ARG A 257 -9.00 -24.55 -2.97
CA ARG A 257 -9.09 -23.60 -1.85
C ARG A 257 -9.31 -22.21 -2.40
N LYS A 258 -10.56 -21.72 -2.38
CA LYS A 258 -10.95 -20.40 -2.88
C LYS A 258 -10.43 -19.31 -1.97
N ALA A 259 -9.96 -18.21 -2.58
CA ALA A 259 -9.41 -17.07 -1.86
C ALA A 259 -8.35 -17.49 -0.81
N ALA A 260 -7.55 -18.50 -1.13
CA ALA A 260 -6.35 -18.83 -0.36
C ALA A 260 -5.34 -17.69 -0.52
N GLY A 261 -5.31 -17.09 -1.69
CA GLY A 261 -4.46 -15.98 -2.04
C GLY A 261 -3.00 -16.39 -2.30
N ASN A 262 -2.28 -15.48 -2.91
CA ASN A 262 -0.84 -15.52 -3.10
C ASN A 262 -0.28 -14.10 -3.24
N ALA A 263 1.03 -14.00 -3.32
CA ALA A 263 1.71 -12.80 -3.79
C ALA A 263 2.67 -13.17 -4.93
N ILE A 264 3.05 -12.19 -5.75
CA ILE A 264 3.94 -12.39 -6.89
C ILE A 264 4.98 -11.28 -6.86
N VAL A 265 6.26 -11.62 -6.93
CA VAL A 265 7.33 -10.65 -7.22
C VAL A 265 7.51 -10.57 -8.73
N LEU A 266 7.42 -9.36 -9.27
CA LEU A 266 7.75 -9.03 -10.66
C LEU A 266 9.05 -8.24 -10.64
N TYR A 267 10.13 -8.81 -11.15
CA TYR A 267 11.46 -8.18 -11.09
C TYR A 267 11.59 -7.06 -12.11
N GLY A 268 12.27 -5.96 -11.71
CA GLY A 268 12.68 -4.86 -12.56
C GLY A 268 13.57 -5.34 -13.71
N ASP A 269 13.60 -4.63 -14.83
CA ASP A 269 14.41 -5.01 -15.99
C ASP A 269 14.74 -3.79 -16.86
N ALA A 270 16.02 -3.43 -16.91
CA ALA A 270 16.52 -2.32 -17.71
C ALA A 270 16.34 -2.46 -19.24
N ASN A 271 16.01 -3.65 -19.73
CA ASN A 271 15.92 -3.95 -21.16
C ASN A 271 14.52 -4.37 -21.62
N SER A 272 13.61 -4.65 -20.69
CA SER A 272 12.28 -5.15 -20.98
C SER A 272 11.24 -4.68 -19.98
N GLN A 273 9.99 -5.06 -20.18
CA GLN A 273 8.91 -4.83 -19.23
C GLN A 273 9.09 -5.73 -18.01
N ILE A 274 8.74 -5.26 -16.81
CA ILE A 274 8.70 -6.10 -15.61
C ILE A 274 7.79 -7.32 -15.82
N GLY A 275 8.02 -8.38 -15.06
CA GLY A 275 7.24 -9.63 -15.17
C GLY A 275 7.80 -10.66 -16.12
N THR A 276 8.87 -10.37 -16.88
CA THR A 276 9.61 -11.38 -17.66
C THR A 276 10.31 -12.38 -16.75
N ASN A 277 10.71 -11.95 -15.55
CA ASN A 277 11.16 -12.78 -14.44
C ASN A 277 10.26 -12.54 -13.24
N SER A 278 9.88 -13.58 -12.50
CA SER A 278 8.93 -13.46 -11.41
C SER A 278 8.97 -14.65 -10.46
N ASP A 279 8.65 -14.43 -9.19
CA ASP A 279 8.48 -15.46 -8.18
C ASP A 279 7.02 -15.57 -7.72
N TRP A 280 6.50 -16.79 -7.74
CA TRP A 280 5.16 -17.14 -7.24
C TRP A 280 5.22 -17.52 -5.77
N MET A 281 4.60 -16.71 -4.92
CA MET A 281 4.66 -16.84 -3.47
C MET A 281 3.31 -17.33 -2.90
N ALA A 282 3.16 -18.62 -2.73
CA ALA A 282 1.98 -19.22 -2.10
C ALA A 282 2.37 -20.06 -0.88
N GLN A 283 1.44 -20.23 0.05
CA GLN A 283 1.61 -21.13 1.18
C GLN A 283 1.80 -22.59 0.73
N GLY A 284 2.68 -23.31 1.41
CA GLY A 284 3.12 -24.65 1.00
C GLY A 284 4.19 -24.64 -0.09
N GLY A 285 4.52 -23.47 -0.64
CA GLY A 285 5.62 -23.21 -1.56
C GLY A 285 6.68 -22.31 -0.96
N LEU A 286 6.88 -21.13 -1.56
CA LEU A 286 7.81 -20.10 -1.06
C LEU A 286 7.37 -19.47 0.28
N LEU A 287 6.08 -19.51 0.62
CA LEU A 287 5.61 -19.03 1.91
C LEU A 287 5.38 -20.19 2.88
N PRO A 288 5.58 -20.00 4.21
CA PRO A 288 5.23 -20.98 5.22
C PRO A 288 3.72 -21.18 5.33
N GLY A 289 3.30 -22.24 6.02
CA GLY A 289 1.89 -22.57 6.19
C GLY A 289 1.36 -23.54 5.14
N SER A 290 0.07 -23.71 5.12
CA SER A 290 -0.67 -24.55 4.17
C SER A 290 -1.87 -23.76 3.68
N ALA A 291 -2.00 -23.58 2.39
CA ALA A 291 -3.11 -22.83 1.82
C ALA A 291 -4.47 -23.38 2.27
N GLU A 292 -5.29 -22.56 2.85
CA GLU A 292 -6.65 -22.85 3.28
C GLU A 292 -7.65 -21.91 2.57
N THR A 293 -8.92 -22.23 2.59
CA THR A 293 -9.94 -21.37 1.97
C THR A 293 -10.13 -20.10 2.80
N GLY A 294 -9.89 -18.97 2.19
CA GLY A 294 -10.11 -17.66 2.81
C GLY A 294 -8.93 -17.08 3.56
N ASP A 295 -7.72 -17.65 3.44
CA ASP A 295 -6.51 -17.12 4.07
C ASP A 295 -6.15 -15.72 3.57
N LYS A 296 -6.52 -15.41 2.31
CA LYS A 296 -6.29 -14.11 1.67
C LYS A 296 -4.83 -13.68 1.72
N VAL A 297 -3.91 -14.58 1.42
CA VAL A 297 -2.48 -14.25 1.27
C VAL A 297 -2.35 -13.13 0.23
N GLY A 298 -1.61 -12.07 0.55
CA GLY A 298 -1.47 -10.91 -0.33
C GLY A 298 -2.57 -9.86 -0.18
N ALA A 299 -3.39 -9.92 0.89
CA ALA A 299 -4.35 -8.84 1.18
C ALA A 299 -3.66 -7.51 1.55
N ALA A 300 -2.48 -7.58 2.12
CA ALA A 300 -1.55 -6.47 2.33
C ALA A 300 -0.14 -6.95 2.00
N VAL A 301 0.67 -6.07 1.42
CA VAL A 301 2.08 -6.35 1.09
C VAL A 301 2.96 -5.16 1.44
N ALA A 302 4.23 -5.42 1.77
CA ALA A 302 5.26 -4.41 1.98
C ALA A 302 6.63 -4.95 1.53
N VAL A 303 7.54 -4.06 1.20
CA VAL A 303 8.93 -4.39 0.77
C VAL A 303 9.90 -3.47 1.48
N ALA A 304 10.90 -4.02 2.17
CA ALA A 304 11.97 -3.25 2.78
C ALA A 304 13.17 -4.14 3.12
N ASP A 305 14.38 -3.60 3.08
CA ASP A 305 15.59 -4.25 3.60
C ASP A 305 15.63 -4.10 5.12
N MET A 306 15.06 -5.08 5.83
CA MET A 306 14.97 -5.09 7.30
C MET A 306 16.27 -5.53 7.98
N ASN A 307 17.23 -6.05 7.21
CA ASN A 307 18.45 -6.64 7.74
C ASN A 307 19.73 -5.95 7.27
N GLU A 308 19.64 -4.97 6.35
CA GLU A 308 20.73 -4.19 5.76
C GLU A 308 21.75 -5.09 5.01
N ASP A 309 21.25 -6.14 4.33
CA ASP A 309 22.11 -7.01 3.51
C ASP A 309 22.11 -6.62 2.03
N GLY A 310 21.33 -5.59 1.65
CA GLY A 310 21.20 -5.04 0.31
C GLY A 310 20.16 -5.74 -0.56
N PHE A 311 19.30 -6.58 0.04
CA PHE A 311 18.19 -7.28 -0.62
C PHE A 311 16.93 -7.06 0.19
N ALA A 312 15.93 -6.39 -0.37
CA ALA A 312 14.71 -6.12 0.37
C ALA A 312 13.88 -7.40 0.60
N GLU A 313 13.25 -7.50 1.76
CA GLU A 313 12.32 -8.58 2.09
C GLU A 313 10.95 -8.35 1.47
N ALA A 314 10.35 -9.40 0.90
CA ALA A 314 8.95 -9.42 0.50
C ALA A 314 8.07 -9.85 1.69
N ILE A 315 7.21 -8.94 2.15
CA ILE A 315 6.38 -9.09 3.35
C ILE A 315 4.92 -9.20 2.92
N VAL A 316 4.24 -10.29 3.34
CA VAL A 316 2.91 -10.64 2.84
C VAL A 316 1.97 -10.97 3.98
N GLY A 317 0.90 -10.18 4.11
CA GLY A 317 -0.18 -10.40 5.05
C GLY A 317 -1.13 -11.51 4.62
N SER A 318 -1.63 -12.26 5.59
CA SER A 318 -2.60 -13.35 5.44
C SER A 318 -3.66 -13.22 6.53
N PRO A 319 -4.52 -12.19 6.50
CA PRO A 319 -5.42 -11.89 7.61
C PRO A 319 -6.51 -12.96 7.83
N GLY A 320 -6.73 -13.80 6.83
CA GLY A 320 -7.68 -14.91 6.93
C GLY A 320 -7.12 -16.20 7.53
N GLU A 321 -5.79 -16.29 7.71
CA GLU A 321 -5.10 -17.49 8.18
C GLU A 321 -5.68 -18.02 9.49
N ALA A 322 -5.85 -19.35 9.56
CA ALA A 322 -6.32 -20.01 10.76
C ALA A 322 -5.16 -20.55 11.61
N ILE A 323 -5.05 -20.12 12.87
CA ILE A 323 -4.04 -20.62 13.79
C ILE A 323 -4.62 -21.70 14.69
N GLY A 324 -4.44 -22.95 14.30
CA GLY A 324 -5.08 -24.09 14.94
C GLY A 324 -6.60 -24.05 14.76
N SER A 325 -7.38 -23.89 15.85
CA SER A 325 -8.85 -23.75 15.78
C SER A 325 -9.35 -22.31 15.66
N ARG A 326 -8.44 -21.33 15.67
CA ARG A 326 -8.78 -19.90 15.66
C ARG A 326 -8.85 -19.41 14.22
N LYS A 327 -10.07 -19.21 13.73
CA LYS A 327 -10.33 -18.73 12.35
C LYS A 327 -10.08 -17.25 12.26
N LEU A 328 -9.55 -16.79 11.11
CA LEU A 328 -9.25 -15.38 10.86
C LEU A 328 -8.33 -14.80 11.95
N ALA A 329 -7.43 -15.61 12.50
CA ALA A 329 -6.44 -15.13 13.46
C ALA A 329 -5.37 -14.29 12.76
N GLY A 330 -5.07 -14.65 11.51
CA GLY A 330 -4.12 -13.97 10.67
C GLY A 330 -2.65 -14.28 10.97
N ALA A 331 -1.81 -13.98 10.01
CA ALA A 331 -0.36 -14.11 10.08
C ALA A 331 0.32 -13.18 9.07
N VAL A 332 1.62 -12.94 9.25
CA VAL A 332 2.47 -12.30 8.25
C VAL A 332 3.58 -13.26 7.82
N ASN A 333 3.79 -13.34 6.54
CA ASN A 333 4.85 -14.13 5.92
C ASN A 333 5.94 -13.17 5.44
N VAL A 334 7.20 -13.48 5.72
CA VAL A 334 8.36 -12.73 5.23
C VAL A 334 9.21 -13.67 4.40
N ALA A 335 9.47 -13.32 3.16
CA ALA A 335 10.43 -14.00 2.30
C ALA A 335 11.64 -13.09 2.09
N PHE A 336 12.83 -13.60 2.39
CA PHE A 336 14.07 -12.83 2.33
C PHE A 336 14.53 -12.67 0.90
N GLY A 337 14.96 -11.45 0.54
CA GLY A 337 15.58 -11.15 -0.73
C GLY A 337 16.93 -11.83 -0.92
N SER A 338 17.36 -11.99 -2.16
CA SER A 338 18.68 -12.51 -2.52
C SER A 338 18.99 -12.27 -4.00
N PRO A 339 20.26 -12.41 -4.47
CA PRO A 339 20.61 -12.23 -5.90
C PRO A 339 19.84 -13.12 -6.88
N GLY A 340 19.18 -14.14 -6.41
CA GLY A 340 18.40 -15.08 -7.22
C GLY A 340 16.89 -14.91 -7.07
N GLY A 341 16.45 -13.84 -6.43
CA GLY A 341 15.05 -13.60 -6.06
C GLY A 341 14.78 -13.96 -4.61
N VAL A 342 13.51 -14.17 -4.25
CA VAL A 342 13.14 -14.45 -2.86
C VAL A 342 13.60 -15.84 -2.42
N SER A 343 14.20 -15.91 -1.23
CA SER A 343 14.72 -17.12 -0.61
C SER A 343 14.52 -17.09 0.90
N GLY A 344 14.54 -18.25 1.56
CA GLY A 344 14.29 -18.27 2.99
C GLY A 344 12.88 -17.75 3.34
N LYS A 345 12.48 -17.91 4.59
CA LYS A 345 11.15 -17.47 5.04
C LYS A 345 11.04 -17.40 6.55
N ALA A 346 10.26 -16.44 7.03
CA ALA A 346 9.81 -16.37 8.41
C ALA A 346 8.27 -16.25 8.47
N TRP A 347 7.70 -16.64 9.60
CA TRP A 347 6.27 -16.60 9.85
C TRP A 347 5.97 -15.92 11.18
N LEU A 348 5.26 -14.81 11.13
CA LEU A 348 4.94 -13.99 12.28
C LEU A 348 3.46 -14.18 12.64
N GLN A 349 3.20 -14.68 13.85
CA GLN A 349 1.86 -14.87 14.39
C GLN A 349 1.83 -14.54 15.88
N GLN A 350 0.69 -14.10 16.37
CA GLN A 350 0.49 -13.90 17.81
C GLN A 350 0.62 -15.19 18.59
N GLY A 351 1.14 -15.07 19.81
CA GLY A 351 1.37 -16.20 20.70
C GLY A 351 2.61 -17.04 20.42
N TYR A 352 3.38 -16.69 19.39
CA TYR A 352 4.66 -17.36 19.07
C TYR A 352 5.80 -16.36 18.84
N VAL A 353 5.78 -15.56 17.76
CA VAL A 353 6.79 -14.52 17.49
C VAL A 353 6.28 -13.15 17.91
N LEU A 354 5.00 -12.88 17.64
CA LEU A 354 4.35 -11.64 18.07
C LEU A 354 3.77 -11.81 19.47
N GLY A 355 3.85 -10.77 20.28
CA GLY A 355 3.21 -10.72 21.59
C GLY A 355 1.69 -10.86 21.51
N GLY A 356 1.01 -11.00 22.66
CA GLY A 356 -0.44 -11.19 22.69
C GLY A 356 -0.85 -12.65 22.55
N GLY A 357 -2.13 -12.89 22.55
CA GLY A 357 -2.72 -14.21 22.40
C GLY A 357 -3.53 -14.28 21.13
N SER A 358 -3.21 -15.16 20.20
CA SER A 358 -4.01 -15.32 18.99
C SER A 358 -5.46 -15.69 19.32
N GLU A 359 -6.41 -14.94 18.81
CA GLU A 359 -7.85 -15.15 18.97
C GLU A 359 -8.51 -15.30 17.58
N SER A 360 -9.78 -15.70 17.56
CA SER A 360 -10.51 -15.77 16.28
C SER A 360 -10.99 -14.38 15.89
N GLY A 361 -10.62 -13.94 14.69
CA GLY A 361 -11.03 -12.65 14.15
C GLY A 361 -10.02 -11.53 14.34
N ASP A 362 -8.82 -11.80 14.87
CA ASP A 362 -7.77 -10.79 15.10
C ASP A 362 -7.28 -10.17 13.80
N GLN A 363 -7.18 -10.98 12.73
CA GLN A 363 -6.77 -10.55 11.40
C GLN A 363 -5.35 -9.95 11.36
N VAL A 364 -4.38 -10.59 12.01
CA VAL A 364 -2.96 -10.19 11.95
C VAL A 364 -2.52 -10.05 10.49
N GLY A 365 -1.90 -8.92 10.15
CA GLY A 365 -1.42 -8.66 8.79
C GLY A 365 -2.50 -8.15 7.84
N ALA A 366 -3.61 -7.61 8.35
CA ALA A 366 -4.58 -6.88 7.55
C ALA A 366 -4.03 -5.55 7.02
N PHE A 367 -3.07 -4.98 7.72
CA PHE A 367 -2.30 -3.80 7.34
C PHE A 367 -0.82 -4.04 7.60
N LEU A 368 0.03 -3.56 6.69
CA LEU A 368 1.49 -3.62 6.77
C LEU A 368 2.08 -2.29 6.34
N ASP A 369 3.10 -1.84 7.06
CA ASP A 369 3.88 -0.66 6.72
C ASP A 369 5.33 -0.87 7.17
N VAL A 370 6.28 -0.20 6.52
CA VAL A 370 7.71 -0.34 6.78
C VAL A 370 8.41 1.02 6.84
N GLY A 371 9.38 1.13 7.74
CA GLY A 371 10.19 2.34 7.89
C GLY A 371 11.10 2.25 9.11
N ASP A 372 12.17 3.01 9.14
CA ASP A 372 13.08 3.08 10.29
C ASP A 372 12.44 3.89 11.45
N ARG A 373 11.61 3.21 12.25
CA ARG A 373 10.84 3.81 13.34
C ARG A 373 11.71 4.21 14.54
N ASN A 374 12.79 3.51 14.74
CA ASN A 374 13.63 3.68 15.93
C ASN A 374 14.91 4.49 15.65
N GLY A 375 15.19 4.85 14.41
CA GLY A 375 16.35 5.65 13.98
C GLY A 375 17.66 4.88 14.04
N ASP A 376 17.64 3.55 13.93
CA ASP A 376 18.86 2.72 13.97
C ASP A 376 19.43 2.41 12.58
N GLY A 377 18.75 2.85 11.52
CA GLY A 377 19.14 2.68 10.12
C GLY A 377 18.60 1.40 9.49
N LEU A 378 17.84 0.59 10.22
CA LEU A 378 17.18 -0.61 9.71
C LEU A 378 15.69 -0.34 9.53
N ALA A 379 15.10 -0.87 8.47
CA ALA A 379 13.65 -0.79 8.32
C ALA A 379 12.97 -1.68 9.37
N ASP A 380 11.98 -1.12 10.06
CA ASP A 380 11.09 -1.80 11.01
C ASP A 380 9.76 -2.10 10.30
N LEU A 381 9.06 -3.16 10.75
CA LEU A 381 7.76 -3.55 10.22
C LEU A 381 6.65 -3.21 11.22
N THR A 382 5.63 -2.50 10.74
CA THR A 382 4.36 -2.29 11.45
C THR A 382 3.33 -3.31 10.94
N ILE A 383 2.68 -4.02 11.86
CA ILE A 383 1.64 -5.00 11.56
C ILE A 383 0.35 -4.60 12.27
N GLY A 384 -0.70 -4.37 11.50
CA GLY A 384 -2.04 -4.12 12.05
C GLY A 384 -2.76 -5.41 12.45
N VAL A 385 -3.50 -5.32 13.55
CA VAL A 385 -4.35 -6.39 14.10
C VAL A 385 -5.72 -5.82 14.47
N PRO A 386 -6.53 -5.45 13.47
CA PRO A 386 -7.74 -4.66 13.70
C PRO A 386 -8.83 -5.38 14.51
N GLY A 387 -8.86 -6.70 14.49
CA GLY A 387 -9.85 -7.49 15.20
C GLY A 387 -9.54 -7.82 16.66
N GLU A 388 -8.36 -7.47 17.14
CA GLU A 388 -7.90 -7.79 18.51
C GLU A 388 -8.82 -7.24 19.60
N ASP A 389 -9.05 -8.05 20.60
CA ASP A 389 -9.77 -7.67 21.81
C ASP A 389 -8.78 -7.13 22.88
N VAL A 390 -8.88 -5.87 23.27
CA VAL A 390 -8.03 -5.31 24.33
C VAL A 390 -8.71 -5.40 25.69
N GLY A 391 -8.36 -6.42 26.46
CA GLY A 391 -9.00 -6.73 27.74
C GLY A 391 -10.47 -7.11 27.56
N SER A 392 -11.41 -6.25 27.98
CA SER A 392 -12.85 -6.47 27.76
C SER A 392 -13.41 -5.73 26.57
N THR A 393 -12.58 -4.92 25.90
CA THR A 393 -13.00 -4.08 24.77
C THR A 393 -12.85 -4.85 23.48
N LYS A 394 -13.98 -5.12 22.83
CA LYS A 394 -14.05 -5.97 21.64
C LYS A 394 -13.64 -5.22 20.37
N GLN A 395 -12.81 -5.86 19.55
CA GLN A 395 -12.34 -5.33 18.27
C GLN A 395 -11.79 -3.90 18.40
N ALA A 396 -11.03 -3.68 19.46
CA ALA A 396 -10.36 -2.40 19.70
C ALA A 396 -9.14 -2.24 18.81
N GLY A 397 -8.57 -3.37 18.36
CA GLY A 397 -7.38 -3.40 17.55
C GLY A 397 -6.08 -3.12 18.30
N LEU A 398 -4.99 -3.53 17.70
CA LEU A 398 -3.64 -3.21 18.13
C LEU A 398 -2.66 -3.19 16.96
N MET A 399 -1.44 -2.74 17.18
CA MET A 399 -0.32 -2.83 16.27
C MET A 399 0.84 -3.59 16.90
N HIS A 400 1.56 -4.35 16.10
CA HIS A 400 2.90 -4.82 16.42
C HIS A 400 3.93 -4.01 15.67
N PHE A 401 4.97 -3.56 16.38
CA PHE A 401 6.19 -3.06 15.76
C PHE A 401 7.25 -4.15 15.86
N VAL A 402 7.77 -4.59 14.74
CA VAL A 402 8.79 -5.63 14.64
C VAL A 402 10.05 -4.96 14.14
N ASN A 403 11.06 -4.86 15.00
CA ASN A 403 12.29 -4.16 14.65
C ASN A 403 13.09 -4.95 13.60
N GLY A 404 13.71 -4.22 12.68
CA GLY A 404 14.74 -4.76 11.81
C GLY A 404 15.93 -5.29 12.60
N SER A 405 16.71 -6.17 11.99
CA SER A 405 17.90 -6.71 12.64
C SER A 405 18.83 -7.32 11.61
N ARG A 406 20.13 -7.02 11.67
CA ARG A 406 21.16 -7.63 10.81
C ARG A 406 21.22 -9.15 10.85
N ASN A 407 20.48 -9.78 11.74
CA ASN A 407 20.32 -11.24 11.80
C ASN A 407 18.96 -11.71 11.27
N GLY A 408 18.23 -10.85 10.58
CA GLY A 408 16.87 -11.05 10.11
C GLY A 408 15.86 -10.27 10.94
N ILE A 409 14.75 -10.89 11.29
CA ILE A 409 13.65 -10.25 12.04
C ILE A 409 14.01 -10.14 13.52
N GLY A 410 13.91 -8.94 14.06
CA GLY A 410 14.18 -8.61 15.46
C GLY A 410 12.97 -8.86 16.40
N PRO A 411 13.03 -8.34 17.62
CA PRO A 411 11.93 -8.46 18.59
C PRO A 411 10.71 -7.62 18.19
N SER A 412 9.54 -8.05 18.61
CA SER A 412 8.29 -7.30 18.44
C SER A 412 7.84 -6.62 19.71
N GLU A 413 7.26 -5.43 19.57
CA GLU A 413 6.58 -4.66 20.61
C GLU A 413 5.08 -4.56 20.27
N LEU A 414 4.24 -4.65 21.28
CA LEU A 414 2.79 -4.58 21.13
C LEU A 414 2.29 -3.21 21.61
N HIS A 415 1.48 -2.57 20.78
CA HIS A 415 0.92 -1.25 21.04
C HIS A 415 -0.59 -1.23 20.82
N THR A 416 -1.31 -0.70 21.80
CA THR A 416 -2.73 -0.39 21.70
C THR A 416 -2.91 1.12 21.53
N GLN A 417 -4.09 1.58 21.19
CA GLN A 417 -4.38 3.00 21.05
C GLN A 417 -4.01 3.80 22.32
N SER A 418 -4.12 3.19 23.52
CA SER A 418 -3.70 3.81 24.78
C SER A 418 -2.19 4.07 24.88
N SER A 419 -1.37 3.42 24.05
CA SER A 419 0.08 3.68 23.96
C SER A 419 0.37 5.04 23.31
N PHE A 420 -0.60 5.62 22.56
CA PHE A 420 -0.47 6.83 21.75
C PHE A 420 -1.37 7.95 22.24
N ALA A 421 -1.92 8.13 23.24
CA ALA A 421 -2.80 9.21 23.71
C ALA A 421 -4.28 9.07 23.30
N GLY A 422 -4.69 7.93 22.76
CA GLY A 422 -6.10 7.61 22.48
C GLY A 422 -6.76 6.83 23.62
N GLY A 423 -8.08 6.79 23.62
CA GLY A 423 -8.87 5.87 24.46
C GLY A 423 -9.12 4.58 23.69
N VAL A 424 -9.06 3.43 24.36
CA VAL A 424 -9.40 2.15 23.72
C VAL A 424 -10.91 1.98 23.74
N GLU A 425 -11.56 2.00 22.58
CA GLU A 425 -13.00 1.85 22.41
C GLU A 425 -13.34 0.60 21.60
N ALA A 426 -14.56 0.12 21.73
CA ALA A 426 -14.99 -1.06 21.00
C ALA A 426 -15.22 -0.72 19.52
N ARG A 427 -14.65 -1.54 18.62
CA ARG A 427 -14.71 -1.36 17.17
C ARG A 427 -13.95 -0.14 16.68
N ASP A 428 -12.88 0.26 17.36
CA ASP A 428 -11.94 1.24 16.84
C ASP A 428 -11.12 0.69 15.67
N TYR A 429 -10.94 -0.64 15.62
CA TYR A 429 -10.14 -1.31 14.60
C TYR A 429 -8.75 -0.69 14.45
N PHE A 430 -8.16 -0.24 15.54
CA PHE A 430 -6.84 0.36 15.55
C PHE A 430 -5.80 -0.58 14.91
N GLY A 431 -5.06 -0.08 13.91
CA GLY A 431 -4.18 -0.91 13.08
C GLY A 431 -4.85 -1.46 11.81
N MET A 432 -5.91 -0.80 11.33
CA MET A 432 -6.55 -1.04 10.05
C MET A 432 -6.04 -0.04 9.02
#